data_17a4b8d3cf0254ca023dd4c0b821f98c
#
_entry.id   17a4b8d3cf0254ca023dd4c0b821f98c
#
_cell.length_a   1.000
_cell.length_b   1.000
_cell.length_c   1.000
_cell.angle_alpha   90.00
_cell.angle_beta   90.00
_cell.angle_gamma   90.00
#
_symmetry.space_group_name_H-M   'P 1'
#
loop_
_entity.id
_entity.type
_entity.pdbx_description
1 polymer ?
#
loop_
_entity_poly.entity_id
_entity_poly.type
_entity_poly.pdbx_seq_one_letter_code
_entity_poly.pdbx_strand_id
1 'polypeptide(L)'
;SSAASDVYKRQIVLLVVLFPANIFAQERRDKEQTYVLENPYEVNKITPLQGKKIKNVVLMIGDGMSLMHVYSAWTANRGKLFLDNCQAVGLSKTYCANKLITDSGAGGTAIATGQKTNYHSVGVDVEGRPLKSLVDFAVGKDKSAGIAVTCRLWDATPADFCCHNKDRDAEAEIVADYVNSNVDYVFGGGAKLFENREDGRDLFKELRDKGFQTPRSWDELVKIKSGKVFAGPYPV
;
A
#
# COMPACT_ATOMS: atom_id res chain seq x y z
N SER A 1 -64.22 -3.73 12.42
CA SER A 1 -63.52 -5.07 12.40
C SER A 1 -63.15 -5.55 10.97
N SER A 2 -63.71 -4.99 9.89
CA SER A 2 -63.37 -5.38 8.52
C SER A 2 -62.04 -4.75 8.04
N ALA A 3 -61.76 -3.51 8.42
CA ALA A 3 -60.56 -2.80 7.99
C ALA A 3 -59.24 -3.40 8.47
N ALA A 4 -59.20 -4.00 9.66
CA ALA A 4 -58.03 -4.64 10.23
C ALA A 4 -57.72 -5.97 9.48
N SER A 5 -58.72 -6.72 9.06
CA SER A 5 -58.60 -7.96 8.28
C SER A 5 -58.02 -7.70 6.90
N ASP A 6 -58.34 -6.58 6.24
CA ASP A 6 -57.85 -6.26 4.92
C ASP A 6 -56.36 -5.74 4.94
N VAL A 7 -55.97 -5.09 6.03
CA VAL A 7 -54.54 -4.69 6.22
C VAL A 7 -53.68 -5.92 6.40
N TYR A 8 -54.11 -6.91 7.20
CA TYR A 8 -53.36 -8.16 7.38
C TYR A 8 -53.29 -9.00 6.10
N LYS A 9 -54.35 -9.07 5.33
CA LYS A 9 -54.33 -9.78 4.04
C LYS A 9 -53.40 -9.12 3.03
N ARG A 10 -53.36 -7.79 2.99
CA ARG A 10 -52.41 -7.05 2.11
C ARG A 10 -50.97 -7.21 2.56
N GLN A 11 -50.70 -7.24 3.88
CA GLN A 11 -49.37 -7.50 4.41
C GLN A 11 -48.88 -8.93 4.13
N ILE A 12 -49.75 -9.92 4.26
CA ILE A 12 -49.41 -11.32 3.93
C ILE A 12 -49.16 -11.50 2.42
N VAL A 13 -49.94 -10.88 1.55
CA VAL A 13 -49.71 -10.90 0.10
C VAL A 13 -48.39 -10.20 -0.26
N LEU A 14 -48.09 -9.08 0.38
CA LEU A 14 -46.82 -8.39 0.18
C LEU A 14 -45.60 -9.19 0.67
N LEU A 15 -45.72 -9.90 1.80
CA LEU A 15 -44.69 -10.78 2.32
C LEU A 15 -44.48 -12.02 1.40
N VAL A 16 -45.54 -12.61 0.89
CA VAL A 16 -45.47 -13.79 0.00
C VAL A 16 -44.93 -13.46 -1.38
N VAL A 17 -45.13 -12.22 -1.87
CA VAL A 17 -44.59 -11.77 -3.17
C VAL A 17 -43.16 -11.29 -3.07
N LEU A 18 -42.75 -10.70 -1.92
CA LEU A 18 -41.36 -10.24 -1.72
C LEU A 18 -40.37 -11.36 -1.31
N PHE A 19 -40.86 -12.42 -0.66
CA PHE A 19 -39.99 -13.52 -0.20
C PHE A 19 -39.39 -14.33 -1.35
N PRO A 20 -40.16 -14.80 -2.37
CA PRO A 20 -39.55 -15.51 -3.49
C PRO A 20 -38.69 -14.61 -4.40
N ALA A 21 -39.04 -13.32 -4.55
CA ALA A 21 -38.23 -12.39 -5.32
C ALA A 21 -36.85 -12.14 -4.68
N ASN A 22 -36.77 -12.09 -3.36
CA ASN A 22 -35.51 -11.97 -2.64
C ASN A 22 -34.67 -13.25 -2.72
N ILE A 23 -35.31 -14.44 -2.65
CA ILE A 23 -34.60 -15.72 -2.78
C ILE A 23 -34.02 -15.87 -4.19
N PHE A 24 -34.79 -15.57 -5.23
CA PHE A 24 -34.32 -15.60 -6.61
C PHE A 24 -33.24 -14.53 -6.87
N ALA A 25 -33.35 -13.33 -6.28
CA ALA A 25 -32.34 -12.29 -6.38
C ALA A 25 -31.04 -12.68 -5.66
N GLN A 26 -31.14 -13.36 -4.52
CA GLN A 26 -30.00 -13.87 -3.77
C GLN A 26 -29.30 -14.98 -4.55
N GLU A 27 -30.05 -15.97 -5.03
CA GLU A 27 -29.52 -17.08 -5.83
C GLU A 27 -28.88 -16.61 -7.15
N ARG A 28 -29.41 -15.56 -7.76
CA ARG A 28 -28.84 -14.93 -8.94
C ARG A 28 -27.52 -14.21 -8.61
N ARG A 29 -27.46 -13.48 -7.49
CA ARG A 29 -26.22 -12.84 -7.03
C ARG A 29 -25.15 -13.86 -6.72
N ASP A 30 -25.50 -14.97 -6.07
CA ASP A 30 -24.54 -16.01 -5.70
C ASP A 30 -23.94 -16.70 -6.94
N LYS A 31 -24.69 -16.82 -8.04
CA LYS A 31 -24.20 -17.37 -9.31
C LYS A 31 -23.36 -16.37 -10.13
N GLU A 32 -23.69 -15.08 -10.07
CA GLU A 32 -23.03 -14.06 -10.91
C GLU A 32 -21.82 -13.39 -10.26
N GLN A 33 -21.62 -13.52 -8.95
CA GLN A 33 -20.62 -12.75 -8.20
C GLN A 33 -19.50 -13.57 -7.57
N THR A 34 -19.54 -14.88 -7.65
CA THR A 34 -18.46 -15.70 -7.07
C THR A 34 -17.36 -15.91 -8.10
N TYR A 35 -16.36 -15.04 -8.07
CA TYR A 35 -15.13 -15.24 -8.83
C TYR A 35 -14.21 -16.19 -8.08
N VAL A 36 -13.89 -17.31 -8.70
CA VAL A 36 -12.92 -18.29 -8.19
C VAL A 36 -11.86 -18.51 -9.25
N LEU A 37 -10.60 -18.47 -8.87
CA LEU A 37 -9.51 -18.76 -9.77
C LEU A 37 -9.62 -20.19 -10.33
N GLU A 38 -9.46 -20.35 -11.65
CA GLU A 38 -9.38 -21.67 -12.27
C GLU A 38 -8.20 -22.46 -11.71
N ASN A 39 -7.05 -21.82 -11.60
CA ASN A 39 -5.83 -22.37 -11.05
C ASN A 39 -5.42 -21.60 -9.78
N PRO A 40 -6.00 -21.94 -8.62
CA PRO A 40 -5.62 -21.31 -7.36
C PRO A 40 -4.17 -21.64 -7.03
N TYR A 41 -3.44 -20.67 -6.48
CA TYR A 41 -2.08 -20.93 -6.02
C TYR A 41 -2.09 -21.78 -4.74
N GLU A 42 -1.07 -22.61 -4.59
CA GLU A 42 -0.89 -23.41 -3.39
C GLU A 42 -0.35 -22.56 -2.23
N VAL A 43 -0.95 -22.74 -1.07
CA VAL A 43 -0.52 -22.09 0.16
C VAL A 43 0.16 -23.12 1.05
N ASN A 44 1.47 -23.03 1.13
CA ASN A 44 2.27 -23.88 2.02
C ASN A 44 2.20 -23.34 3.45
N LYS A 45 2.16 -24.26 4.43
CA LYS A 45 2.26 -23.89 5.83
C LYS A 45 3.70 -23.43 6.14
N ILE A 46 3.83 -22.23 6.70
CA ILE A 46 5.11 -21.67 7.12
C ILE A 46 5.36 -22.00 8.59
N THR A 47 6.48 -22.66 8.88
CA THR A 47 6.91 -22.90 10.25
C THR A 47 7.63 -21.67 10.79
N PRO A 48 7.18 -21.06 11.91
CA PRO A 48 7.83 -19.91 12.50
C PRO A 48 9.28 -20.22 12.90
N LEU A 49 10.17 -19.27 12.67
CA LEU A 49 11.56 -19.37 13.11
C LEU A 49 11.64 -19.10 14.63
N GLN A 50 11.91 -20.14 15.41
CA GLN A 50 12.09 -20.01 16.84
C GLN A 50 13.59 -19.82 17.20
N GLY A 51 13.86 -18.92 18.14
CA GLY A 51 15.20 -18.74 18.75
C GLY A 51 16.30 -18.20 17.83
N LYS A 52 15.97 -17.79 16.58
CA LYS A 52 16.94 -17.19 15.65
C LYS A 52 16.95 -15.67 15.73
N LYS A 53 18.14 -15.07 15.67
CA LYS A 53 18.29 -13.61 15.58
C LYS A 53 17.72 -13.13 14.23
N ILE A 54 16.80 -12.18 14.27
CA ILE A 54 16.24 -11.54 13.08
C ILE A 54 17.34 -10.74 12.38
N LYS A 55 17.57 -11.02 11.11
CA LYS A 55 18.58 -10.32 10.28
C LYS A 55 17.94 -9.31 9.33
N ASN A 56 16.79 -9.65 8.75
CA ASN A 56 16.08 -8.84 7.77
C ASN A 56 14.63 -8.66 8.20
N VAL A 57 14.05 -7.51 7.86
CA VAL A 57 12.64 -7.19 8.07
C VAL A 57 12.05 -6.80 6.72
N VAL A 58 10.93 -7.38 6.35
CA VAL A 58 10.13 -6.99 5.19
C VAL A 58 8.79 -6.47 5.70
N LEU A 59 8.51 -5.19 5.45
CA LEU A 59 7.23 -4.57 5.74
C LEU A 59 6.41 -4.54 4.44
N MET A 60 5.29 -5.23 4.43
CA MET A 60 4.36 -5.24 3.29
C MET A 60 3.14 -4.40 3.63
N ILE A 61 2.85 -3.42 2.79
CA ILE A 61 1.74 -2.48 2.96
C ILE A 61 0.77 -2.66 1.80
N GLY A 62 -0.48 -3.01 2.12
CA GLY A 62 -1.58 -2.96 1.17
C GLY A 62 -2.30 -1.63 1.32
N ASP A 63 -1.97 -0.66 0.45
CA ASP A 63 -2.58 0.67 0.50
C ASP A 63 -4.07 0.59 0.15
N GLY A 64 -4.90 1.17 1.03
CA GLY A 64 -6.36 1.08 0.94
C GLY A 64 -6.94 -0.32 1.11
N MET A 65 -6.12 -1.33 1.42
CA MET A 65 -6.55 -2.71 1.57
C MET A 65 -7.39 -2.89 2.83
N SER A 66 -8.68 -3.16 2.65
CA SER A 66 -9.62 -3.47 3.73
C SER A 66 -9.77 -4.99 3.92
N LEU A 67 -10.48 -5.38 4.99
CA LEU A 67 -10.86 -6.77 5.22
C LEU A 67 -11.66 -7.36 4.05
N MET A 68 -12.41 -6.54 3.31
CA MET A 68 -13.17 -7.00 2.14
C MET A 68 -12.26 -7.39 0.97
N HIS A 69 -11.13 -6.71 0.79
CA HIS A 69 -10.12 -7.10 -0.20
C HIS A 69 -9.48 -8.43 0.17
N VAL A 70 -9.16 -8.63 1.45
CA VAL A 70 -8.61 -9.90 1.96
C VAL A 70 -9.63 -11.02 1.77
N TYR A 71 -10.90 -10.78 2.11
CA TYR A 71 -11.96 -11.76 1.94
C TYR A 71 -12.20 -12.12 0.46
N SER A 72 -12.19 -11.14 -0.42
CA SER A 72 -12.32 -11.36 -1.86
C SER A 72 -11.19 -12.23 -2.41
N ALA A 73 -9.94 -11.91 -2.03
CA ALA A 73 -8.79 -12.70 -2.42
C ALA A 73 -8.83 -14.13 -1.85
N TRP A 74 -9.25 -14.27 -0.58
CA TRP A 74 -9.44 -15.56 0.08
C TRP A 74 -10.49 -16.41 -0.62
N THR A 75 -11.63 -15.81 -0.99
CA THR A 75 -12.68 -16.48 -1.76
C THR A 75 -12.18 -16.91 -3.13
N ALA A 76 -11.53 -16.00 -3.86
CA ALA A 76 -10.98 -16.28 -5.19
C ALA A 76 -9.99 -17.44 -5.17
N ASN A 77 -9.14 -17.55 -4.16
CA ASN A 77 -8.18 -18.64 -4.00
C ASN A 77 -8.72 -19.81 -3.17
N ARG A 78 -10.04 -20.04 -3.21
CA ARG A 78 -10.73 -21.20 -2.61
C ARG A 78 -10.45 -21.37 -1.11
N GLY A 79 -10.48 -20.27 -0.39
CA GLY A 79 -10.37 -20.25 1.06
C GLY A 79 -8.95 -20.42 1.61
N LYS A 80 -7.92 -20.01 0.86
CA LYS A 80 -6.53 -20.11 1.30
C LYS A 80 -5.74 -18.88 0.89
N LEU A 81 -5.03 -18.25 1.84
CA LEU A 81 -4.08 -17.18 1.58
C LEU A 81 -2.78 -17.42 2.35
N PHE A 82 -1.66 -16.88 1.87
CA PHE A 82 -0.44 -16.86 2.68
C PHE A 82 -0.59 -16.10 3.99
N LEU A 83 -1.51 -15.13 4.05
CA LEU A 83 -1.90 -14.42 5.28
C LEU A 83 -2.41 -15.36 6.38
N ASP A 84 -2.96 -16.53 6.04
CA ASP A 84 -3.41 -17.54 7.01
C ASP A 84 -2.24 -18.11 7.86
N ASN A 85 -1.00 -17.88 7.44
CA ASN A 85 0.20 -18.25 8.20
C ASN A 85 0.61 -17.20 9.24
N CYS A 86 -0.04 -16.02 9.30
CA CYS A 86 0.31 -14.98 10.27
C CYS A 86 0.09 -15.48 11.69
N GLN A 87 1.13 -15.36 12.54
CA GLN A 87 1.09 -15.83 13.93
C GLN A 87 0.40 -14.83 14.88
N ALA A 88 0.30 -13.58 14.47
CA ALA A 88 -0.35 -12.52 15.23
C ALA A 88 -1.17 -11.64 14.30
N VAL A 89 -2.33 -11.23 14.77
CA VAL A 89 -3.23 -10.30 14.07
C VAL A 89 -3.59 -9.18 15.04
N GLY A 90 -3.63 -7.97 14.55
CA GLY A 90 -3.99 -6.80 15.33
C GLY A 90 -4.87 -5.83 14.55
N LEU A 91 -5.45 -4.88 15.25
CA LEU A 91 -6.21 -3.78 14.68
C LEU A 91 -5.46 -2.47 14.94
N SER A 92 -5.45 -1.58 13.96
CA SER A 92 -4.84 -0.26 14.06
C SER A 92 -5.89 0.85 13.95
N LYS A 93 -5.70 1.91 14.74
CA LYS A 93 -6.47 3.15 14.62
C LYS A 93 -5.76 4.08 13.65
N THR A 94 -6.31 4.24 12.47
CA THR A 94 -5.65 4.90 11.34
C THR A 94 -5.89 6.42 11.25
N TYR A 95 -6.69 7.03 12.13
CA TYR A 95 -6.94 8.47 12.11
C TYR A 95 -5.64 9.29 12.11
N CYS A 96 -5.62 10.42 11.38
CA CYS A 96 -4.49 11.36 11.38
C CYS A 96 -4.62 12.43 12.48
N ALA A 97 -3.64 13.30 12.61
CA ALA A 97 -3.61 14.27 13.72
C ALA A 97 -4.80 15.26 13.68
N ASN A 98 -5.23 15.68 12.51
CA ASN A 98 -6.26 16.71 12.32
C ASN A 98 -7.58 16.19 11.72
N LYS A 99 -7.70 14.88 11.40
CA LYS A 99 -8.94 14.30 10.85
C LYS A 99 -9.15 12.87 11.34
N LEU A 100 -10.42 12.46 11.44
CA LEU A 100 -10.80 11.09 11.83
C LEU A 100 -10.53 10.05 10.74
N ILE A 101 -10.52 10.46 9.47
CA ILE A 101 -10.18 9.60 8.33
C ILE A 101 -8.81 10.02 7.84
N THR A 102 -7.91 9.05 7.70
CA THR A 102 -6.58 9.25 7.14
C THR A 102 -6.60 9.15 5.61
N ASP A 103 -5.57 9.70 4.97
CA ASP A 103 -5.10 9.30 3.64
C ASP A 103 -3.83 8.46 3.78
N SER A 104 -3.25 8.03 2.65
CA SER A 104 -1.99 7.27 2.65
C SER A 104 -0.80 8.11 3.12
N GLY A 105 -0.79 9.43 2.90
CA GLY A 105 0.30 10.30 3.39
C GLY A 105 0.40 10.31 4.91
N ALA A 106 -0.68 10.65 5.60
CA ALA A 106 -0.66 10.64 7.06
C ALA A 106 -0.58 9.21 7.65
N GLY A 107 -1.23 8.23 7.00
CA GLY A 107 -1.19 6.84 7.43
C GLY A 107 0.18 6.20 7.24
N GLY A 108 0.79 6.38 6.10
CA GLY A 108 2.14 5.88 5.78
C GLY A 108 3.21 6.57 6.61
N THR A 109 3.13 7.90 6.81
CA THR A 109 4.00 8.62 7.76
C THR A 109 3.94 8.01 9.15
N ALA A 110 2.74 7.69 9.66
CA ALA A 110 2.61 7.07 10.98
C ALA A 110 3.23 5.66 11.03
N ILE A 111 3.15 4.88 9.96
CA ILE A 111 3.82 3.58 9.84
C ILE A 111 5.34 3.76 9.77
N ALA A 112 5.81 4.70 8.95
CA ALA A 112 7.24 4.92 8.70
C ALA A 112 7.98 5.48 9.91
N THR A 113 7.32 6.35 10.70
CA THR A 113 7.98 7.16 11.75
C THR A 113 7.51 6.86 13.16
N GLY A 114 6.36 6.19 13.32
CA GLY A 114 5.70 6.01 14.60
C GLY A 114 4.95 7.25 15.12
N GLN A 115 4.85 8.31 14.32
CA GLN A 115 4.19 9.57 14.70
C GLN A 115 3.05 9.92 13.75
N LYS A 116 1.95 10.42 14.31
CA LYS A 116 0.83 10.92 13.50
C LYS A 116 1.14 12.32 12.98
N THR A 117 0.75 12.56 11.74
CA THR A 117 0.84 13.85 11.08
C THR A 117 -0.52 14.32 10.58
N ASN A 118 -0.57 15.49 9.95
CA ASN A 118 -1.76 16.04 9.36
C ASN A 118 -2.13 15.30 8.06
N TYR A 119 -3.41 15.29 7.74
CA TYR A 119 -3.92 14.81 6.47
C TYR A 119 -3.18 15.46 5.29
N HIS A 120 -2.83 14.70 4.27
CA HIS A 120 -2.02 15.10 3.09
C HIS A 120 -0.52 15.33 3.33
N SER A 121 -0.02 15.18 4.54
CA SER A 121 1.42 15.35 4.81
C SER A 121 2.19 14.05 4.65
N VAL A 122 3.45 14.16 4.23
CA VAL A 122 4.38 13.06 3.92
C VAL A 122 5.66 13.23 4.72
N GLY A 123 6.02 12.28 5.57
CA GLY A 123 7.29 12.23 6.30
C GLY A 123 7.58 13.40 7.24
N VAL A 124 6.58 14.21 7.58
CA VAL A 124 6.74 15.38 8.46
C VAL A 124 5.82 15.31 9.67
N ASP A 125 6.13 16.05 10.73
CA ASP A 125 5.25 16.23 11.89
C ASP A 125 4.10 17.23 11.60
N VAL A 126 3.29 17.51 12.61
CA VAL A 126 2.14 18.42 12.48
C VAL A 126 2.53 19.88 12.20
N GLU A 127 3.75 20.28 12.54
CA GLU A 127 4.33 21.58 12.21
C GLU A 127 5.06 21.59 10.86
N GLY A 128 5.24 20.41 10.25
CA GLY A 128 5.91 20.23 8.96
C GLY A 128 7.43 20.10 9.05
N ARG A 129 7.95 19.69 10.21
CA ARG A 129 9.37 19.38 10.37
C ARG A 129 9.62 17.92 9.96
N PRO A 130 10.71 17.63 9.22
CA PRO A 130 11.07 16.27 8.82
C PRO A 130 11.15 15.31 10.00
N LEU A 131 10.58 14.12 9.82
CA LEU A 131 10.64 13.02 10.79
C LEU A 131 11.63 11.94 10.31
N LYS A 132 12.31 11.31 11.25
CA LYS A 132 13.16 10.15 10.96
C LYS A 132 12.27 8.92 10.75
N SER A 133 12.47 8.25 9.64
CA SER A 133 11.73 7.04 9.26
C SER A 133 12.46 5.76 9.67
N LEU A 134 11.80 4.62 9.46
CA LEU A 134 12.43 3.29 9.59
C LEU A 134 13.65 3.14 8.68
N VAL A 135 13.68 3.78 7.50
CA VAL A 135 14.84 3.81 6.60
C VAL A 135 16.04 4.49 7.30
N ASP A 136 15.82 5.67 7.88
CA ASP A 136 16.87 6.40 8.59
C ASP A 136 17.41 5.61 9.79
N PHE A 137 16.53 4.96 10.53
CA PHE A 137 16.93 4.12 11.66
C PHE A 137 17.70 2.87 11.21
N ALA A 138 17.34 2.27 10.09
CA ALA A 138 18.05 1.12 9.55
C ALA A 138 19.47 1.49 9.09
N VAL A 139 19.58 2.54 8.29
CA VAL A 139 20.87 3.03 7.77
C VAL A 139 21.75 3.54 8.91
N GLY A 140 21.21 4.24 9.90
CA GLY A 140 21.94 4.66 11.11
C GLY A 140 22.44 3.50 11.99
N LYS A 141 22.10 2.25 11.65
CA LYS A 141 22.59 1.00 12.30
C LYS A 141 23.33 0.11 11.32
N ASP A 142 23.93 0.67 10.28
CA ASP A 142 24.70 -0.04 9.25
C ASP A 142 23.87 -1.15 8.57
N LYS A 143 22.57 -0.90 8.36
CA LYS A 143 21.68 -1.77 7.60
C LYS A 143 21.33 -1.10 6.28
N SER A 144 21.16 -1.90 5.24
CA SER A 144 20.59 -1.40 3.99
C SER A 144 19.07 -1.30 4.08
N ALA A 145 18.53 -0.29 3.44
CA ALA A 145 17.09 -0.06 3.35
C ALA A 145 16.64 0.08 1.89
N GLY A 146 15.47 -0.45 1.58
CA GLY A 146 14.91 -0.39 0.23
C GLY A 146 13.41 -0.22 0.22
N ILE A 147 12.92 0.37 -0.85
CA ILE A 147 11.50 0.60 -1.15
C ILE A 147 11.20 -0.04 -2.50
N ALA A 148 10.15 -0.84 -2.56
CA ALA A 148 9.65 -1.42 -3.80
C ALA A 148 8.13 -1.28 -3.86
N VAL A 149 7.63 -0.62 -4.90
CA VAL A 149 6.21 -0.30 -5.04
C VAL A 149 5.71 -0.59 -6.46
N THR A 150 4.41 -0.81 -6.58
CA THR A 150 3.71 -0.98 -7.85
C THR A 150 3.09 0.32 -8.37
N CYS A 151 3.23 1.40 -7.63
CA CYS A 151 2.75 2.74 -7.96
C CYS A 151 3.90 3.68 -8.36
N ARG A 152 3.61 4.97 -8.51
CA ARG A 152 4.62 6.00 -8.78
C ARG A 152 5.43 6.30 -7.52
N LEU A 153 6.69 6.63 -7.67
CA LEU A 153 7.58 6.92 -6.54
C LEU A 153 7.21 8.18 -5.77
N TRP A 154 6.48 9.10 -6.35
CA TRP A 154 5.95 10.29 -5.66
C TRP A 154 4.59 10.07 -5.01
N ASP A 155 3.96 8.91 -5.18
CA ASP A 155 2.80 8.57 -4.37
C ASP A 155 3.20 8.53 -2.89
N ALA A 156 2.27 8.89 -2.02
CA ALA A 156 2.57 9.14 -0.62
C ALA A 156 3.22 7.95 0.10
N THR A 157 2.71 6.74 -0.10
CA THR A 157 3.16 5.56 0.65
C THR A 157 4.66 5.27 0.51
N PRO A 158 5.27 5.25 -0.70
CA PRO A 158 6.73 5.15 -0.80
C PRO A 158 7.46 6.39 -0.30
N ALA A 159 6.92 7.59 -0.54
CA ALA A 159 7.53 8.85 -0.13
C ALA A 159 7.60 9.03 1.39
N ASP A 160 6.63 8.53 2.14
CA ASP A 160 6.57 8.60 3.61
C ASP A 160 7.80 8.02 4.32
N PHE A 161 8.54 7.14 3.64
CA PHE A 161 9.73 6.49 4.20
C PHE A 161 11.04 7.24 3.92
N CYS A 162 11.04 8.23 3.02
CA CYS A 162 12.28 8.86 2.56
C CYS A 162 12.16 10.31 2.09
N CYS A 163 10.94 10.87 2.03
CA CYS A 163 10.68 12.23 1.59
C CYS A 163 9.90 13.02 2.65
N HIS A 164 9.90 14.36 2.53
CA HIS A 164 9.33 15.24 3.54
C HIS A 164 8.61 16.41 2.88
N ASN A 165 7.28 16.41 2.92
CA ASN A 165 6.47 17.52 2.43
C ASN A 165 5.17 17.65 3.22
N LYS A 166 4.70 18.88 3.42
CA LYS A 166 3.38 19.16 4.03
C LYS A 166 2.22 18.81 3.12
N ASP A 167 2.49 18.68 1.82
CA ASP A 167 1.51 18.42 0.80
C ASP A 167 1.99 17.29 -0.12
N ARG A 168 1.25 16.18 -0.13
CA ARG A 168 1.53 15.02 -0.98
C ARG A 168 1.38 15.30 -2.47
N ASP A 169 0.70 16.39 -2.83
CA ASP A 169 0.50 16.79 -4.22
C ASP A 169 1.66 17.64 -4.76
N ALA A 170 2.64 17.99 -3.91
CA ALA A 170 3.90 18.63 -4.30
C ALA A 170 4.86 17.60 -4.93
N GLU A 171 4.41 16.96 -6.03
CA GLU A 171 5.06 15.80 -6.66
C GLU A 171 6.51 16.09 -7.06
N ALA A 172 6.81 17.28 -7.58
CA ALA A 172 8.14 17.67 -8.03
C ALA A 172 9.15 17.79 -6.88
N GLU A 173 8.73 18.32 -5.75
CA GLU A 173 9.52 18.45 -4.52
C GLU A 173 9.77 17.07 -3.89
N ILE A 174 8.72 16.25 -3.78
CA ILE A 174 8.81 14.89 -3.25
C ILE A 174 9.82 14.05 -4.04
N VAL A 175 9.77 14.11 -5.38
CA VAL A 175 10.71 13.39 -6.24
C VAL A 175 12.15 13.89 -6.03
N ALA A 176 12.35 15.19 -5.79
CA ALA A 176 13.67 15.75 -5.55
C ALA A 176 14.28 15.28 -4.21
N ASP A 177 13.46 14.99 -3.21
CA ASP A 177 13.93 14.51 -1.91
C ASP A 177 14.60 13.13 -1.97
N TYR A 178 14.20 12.27 -2.92
CA TYR A 178 14.85 10.97 -3.11
C TYR A 178 16.36 11.07 -3.29
N VAL A 179 16.84 12.11 -3.96
CA VAL A 179 18.28 12.34 -4.19
C VAL A 179 19.04 12.52 -2.87
N ASN A 180 18.39 13.06 -1.85
CA ASN A 180 18.99 13.34 -0.54
C ASN A 180 18.58 12.32 0.53
N SER A 181 17.75 11.34 0.18
CA SER A 181 17.31 10.31 1.11
C SER A 181 18.42 9.31 1.44
N ASN A 182 18.25 8.59 2.54
CA ASN A 182 19.17 7.55 2.98
C ASN A 182 18.86 6.16 2.40
N VAL A 183 17.88 6.04 1.51
CA VAL A 183 17.50 4.76 0.91
C VAL A 183 18.61 4.23 -0.01
N ASP A 184 18.80 2.90 -0.03
CA ASP A 184 19.82 2.26 -0.87
C ASP A 184 19.22 1.61 -2.14
N TYR A 185 17.97 1.17 -2.05
CA TYR A 185 17.30 0.46 -3.14
C TYR A 185 15.91 1.04 -3.34
N VAL A 186 15.61 1.47 -4.56
CA VAL A 186 14.31 2.03 -4.91
C VAL A 186 13.80 1.39 -6.20
N PHE A 187 12.57 0.88 -6.15
CA PHE A 187 11.88 0.27 -7.29
C PHE A 187 10.44 0.81 -7.34
N GLY A 188 10.05 1.40 -8.47
CA GLY A 188 8.70 1.96 -8.62
C GLY A 188 8.45 2.59 -9.98
N GLY A 189 7.31 3.25 -10.17
CA GLY A 189 6.89 3.94 -11.39
C GLY A 189 7.27 5.43 -11.45
N GLY A 190 7.15 6.09 -12.63
CA GLY A 190 7.15 7.56 -12.77
C GLY A 190 8.46 8.23 -13.21
N ALA A 191 9.14 7.82 -14.33
CA ALA A 191 10.37 8.44 -14.85
C ALA A 191 10.25 9.94 -15.12
N LYS A 192 9.08 10.36 -15.56
CA LYS A 192 8.88 11.70 -16.12
C LYS A 192 9.34 12.82 -15.18
N LEU A 193 9.02 12.73 -13.89
CA LEU A 193 9.39 13.77 -12.93
C LEU A 193 10.84 13.71 -12.47
N PHE A 194 11.58 12.66 -12.83
CA PHE A 194 13.02 12.58 -12.60
C PHE A 194 13.85 13.17 -13.74
N GLU A 195 13.32 13.21 -14.98
CA GLU A 195 14.05 13.60 -16.21
C GLU A 195 13.58 14.91 -16.81
N ASN A 196 12.27 15.10 -16.92
CA ASN A 196 11.67 16.22 -17.64
C ASN A 196 11.11 17.25 -16.66
N ARG A 197 11.99 17.81 -15.85
CA ARG A 197 11.64 18.75 -14.80
C ARG A 197 11.63 20.18 -15.30
N GLU A 198 10.69 20.98 -14.83
CA GLU A 198 10.61 22.42 -15.14
C GLU A 198 11.78 23.22 -14.56
N ASP A 199 12.38 22.72 -13.44
CA ASP A 199 13.56 23.33 -12.81
C ASP A 199 14.88 23.01 -13.53
N GLY A 200 14.85 22.25 -14.62
CA GLY A 200 16.02 21.88 -15.43
C GLY A 200 16.95 20.86 -14.79
N ARG A 201 16.61 20.28 -13.63
CA ARG A 201 17.41 19.23 -12.99
C ARG A 201 17.20 17.88 -13.68
N ASP A 202 18.25 17.07 -13.75
CA ASP A 202 18.22 15.65 -14.08
C ASP A 202 18.50 14.84 -12.81
N LEU A 203 17.46 14.37 -12.13
CA LEU A 203 17.61 13.67 -10.87
C LEU A 203 18.25 12.28 -11.03
N PHE A 204 18.14 11.65 -12.20
CA PHE A 204 18.88 10.41 -12.47
C PHE A 204 20.38 10.66 -12.58
N LYS A 205 20.78 11.78 -13.16
CA LYS A 205 22.18 12.18 -13.17
C LYS A 205 22.68 12.44 -11.74
N GLU A 206 21.92 13.18 -10.95
CA GLU A 206 22.28 13.46 -9.56
C GLU A 206 22.38 12.17 -8.71
N LEU A 207 21.48 11.22 -8.92
CA LEU A 207 21.53 9.90 -8.26
C LEU A 207 22.77 9.11 -8.68
N ARG A 208 23.13 9.13 -10.00
CA ARG A 208 24.37 8.50 -10.47
C ARG A 208 25.61 9.13 -9.87
N ASP A 209 25.64 10.44 -9.76
CA ASP A 209 26.74 11.19 -9.11
C ASP A 209 26.88 10.81 -7.63
N LYS A 210 25.82 10.34 -7.00
CA LYS A 210 25.79 9.77 -5.61
C LYS A 210 26.03 8.25 -5.54
N GLY A 211 26.40 7.64 -6.66
CA GLY A 211 26.79 6.23 -6.71
C GLY A 211 25.63 5.24 -6.90
N PHE A 212 24.43 5.71 -7.25
CA PHE A 212 23.35 4.83 -7.63
C PHE A 212 23.53 4.31 -9.07
N GLN A 213 23.22 3.05 -9.29
CA GLN A 213 22.97 2.50 -10.60
C GLN A 213 21.50 2.75 -10.95
N THR A 214 21.25 3.32 -12.13
CA THR A 214 19.92 3.73 -12.58
C THR A 214 19.50 2.95 -13.83
N PRO A 215 19.24 1.64 -13.73
CA PRO A 215 18.86 0.81 -14.88
C PRO A 215 17.54 1.30 -15.46
N ARG A 216 17.46 1.27 -16.80
CA ARG A 216 16.30 1.73 -17.58
C ARG A 216 15.52 0.58 -18.21
N SER A 217 15.97 -0.64 -18.02
CA SER A 217 15.33 -1.85 -18.51
C SER A 217 15.54 -3.02 -17.56
N TRP A 218 14.70 -4.04 -17.70
CA TRP A 218 14.86 -5.28 -16.95
C TRP A 218 16.23 -5.94 -17.24
N ASP A 219 16.66 -5.92 -18.49
CA ASP A 219 17.92 -6.50 -18.90
C ASP A 219 19.15 -5.79 -18.31
N GLU A 220 19.04 -4.50 -18.03
CA GLU A 220 20.06 -3.76 -17.29
C GLU A 220 20.01 -4.10 -15.82
N LEU A 221 18.82 -4.13 -15.22
CA LEU A 221 18.63 -4.40 -13.80
C LEU A 221 19.20 -5.77 -13.41
N VAL A 222 18.92 -6.83 -14.15
CA VAL A 222 19.37 -8.19 -13.83
C VAL A 222 20.89 -8.38 -13.92
N LYS A 223 21.59 -7.45 -14.58
CA LYS A 223 23.06 -7.47 -14.66
C LYS A 223 23.73 -6.88 -13.42
N ILE A 224 23.00 -6.11 -12.62
CA ILE A 224 23.53 -5.49 -11.40
C ILE A 224 23.76 -6.57 -10.35
N LYS A 225 24.97 -6.61 -9.80
CA LYS A 225 25.36 -7.63 -8.81
C LYS A 225 25.51 -7.05 -7.40
N SER A 226 25.77 -5.75 -7.26
CA SER A 226 25.97 -5.08 -5.98
C SER A 226 25.85 -3.56 -6.12
N GLY A 227 25.79 -2.87 -4.99
CA GLY A 227 25.71 -1.40 -4.91
C GLY A 227 24.30 -0.88 -4.82
N LYS A 228 24.16 0.43 -4.67
CA LYS A 228 22.87 1.11 -4.59
C LYS A 228 22.16 1.10 -5.94
N VAL A 229 20.84 0.91 -5.92
CA VAL A 229 20.04 0.81 -7.13
C VAL A 229 18.82 1.72 -7.04
N PHE A 230 18.64 2.55 -8.03
CA PHE A 230 17.42 3.31 -8.25
C PHE A 230 16.81 2.89 -9.59
N ALA A 231 16.02 1.85 -9.56
CA ALA A 231 15.28 1.32 -10.70
C ALA A 231 13.89 1.98 -10.71
N GLY A 232 13.89 3.19 -11.02
CA GLY A 232 12.68 3.92 -11.37
C GLY A 232 12.74 4.21 -12.83
N PRO A 233 11.74 4.53 -13.32
CA PRO A 233 10.43 3.91 -13.44
C PRO A 233 10.23 3.47 -14.86
N TYR A 234 9.81 2.27 -15.00
CA TYR A 234 9.27 1.87 -16.30
C TYR A 234 8.05 2.77 -16.59
N PRO A 235 7.80 3.18 -17.85
CA PRO A 235 6.56 3.85 -18.19
C PRO A 235 5.41 2.96 -17.76
N VAL A 236 4.55 3.49 -16.87
CA VAL A 236 3.25 2.90 -16.55
C VAL A 236 2.26 3.47 -17.55
#